data_015db8327eb6166c08365e32df0c3734
#
_entry.id   015db8327eb6166c08365e32df0c3734
#
_cell.length_a   1.000
_cell.length_b   1.000
_cell.length_c   1.000
_cell.angle_alpha   90.00
_cell.angle_beta   90.00
_cell.angle_gamma   90.00
#
_symmetry.space_group_name_H-M   'P 1'
#
loop_
_entity.id
_entity.type
_entity.pdbx_description
1 polymer ?
#
loop_
_entity_poly.entity_id
_entity_poly.type
_entity_poly.pdbx_seq_one_letter_code
_entity_poly.pdbx_strand_id
1 'polypeptide(L)'
;MEFERVKSKNNGFTLIETLVVLIIIGVMASFTISGFNNIYLDNDKNNLESLKKFINYHVDHSIITGEAVTIRIDGHQLVSSIKNKRIKLANISNLKFNYKNQDNVIFVDQINLLENIQVTFTYKEELHEGIVNLNGLQYAKKK
;
A
#
# COMPACT_ATOMS: atom_id res chain seq x y z
N MET A 1 19.84 69.56 0.90
CA MET A 1 18.92 68.35 0.98
C MET A 1 19.77 67.08 0.85
N GLU A 2 20.05 66.47 2.00
CA GLU A 2 20.76 65.18 2.02
C GLU A 2 19.72 64.05 1.90
N PHE A 3 19.86 63.24 0.85
CA PHE A 3 19.08 62.05 0.68
C PHE A 3 19.74 60.95 1.50
N GLU A 4 19.19 60.63 2.67
CA GLU A 4 19.56 59.43 3.41
C GLU A 4 19.22 58.17 2.56
N ARG A 5 20.27 57.47 2.11
CA ARG A 5 20.14 56.15 1.53
C ARG A 5 19.72 55.16 2.61
N VAL A 6 18.46 54.76 2.57
CA VAL A 6 17.99 53.62 3.34
C VAL A 6 18.79 52.37 2.89
N LYS A 7 19.77 51.96 3.69
CA LYS A 7 20.47 50.69 3.52
C LYS A 7 19.47 49.56 3.74
N SER A 8 18.98 49.01 2.65
CA SER A 8 18.25 47.72 2.68
C SER A 8 19.19 46.68 3.28
N LYS A 9 18.85 46.19 4.50
CA LYS A 9 19.53 45.11 5.18
C LYS A 9 19.03 43.80 4.54
N ASN A 10 19.64 43.43 3.43
CA ASN A 10 19.44 42.09 2.86
C ASN A 10 20.06 41.08 3.83
N ASN A 11 19.27 40.60 4.77
CA ASN A 11 19.64 39.45 5.58
C ASN A 11 19.53 38.22 4.68
N GLY A 12 20.61 37.91 3.93
CA GLY A 12 20.73 36.60 3.27
C GLY A 12 20.74 35.51 4.30
N PHE A 13 20.15 34.37 3.98
CA PHE A 13 20.22 33.16 4.80
C PHE A 13 21.68 32.84 5.11
N THR A 14 21.97 32.62 6.37
CA THR A 14 23.31 32.19 6.78
C THR A 14 23.56 30.77 6.32
N LEU A 15 24.83 30.43 6.04
CA LEU A 15 25.20 29.07 5.64
C LEU A 15 24.76 28.04 6.67
N ILE A 16 24.70 28.39 7.94
CA ILE A 16 24.25 27.53 9.02
C ILE A 16 22.73 27.28 8.99
N GLU A 17 21.92 28.29 8.65
CA GLU A 17 20.46 28.13 8.47
C GLU A 17 20.13 27.17 7.33
N THR A 18 20.80 27.30 6.18
CA THR A 18 20.61 26.36 5.07
C THR A 18 21.03 24.95 5.45
N LEU A 19 22.11 24.77 6.19
CA LEU A 19 22.58 23.47 6.64
C LEU A 19 21.60 22.83 7.61
N VAL A 20 21.05 23.58 8.57
CA VAL A 20 20.03 23.08 9.52
C VAL A 20 18.76 22.67 8.78
N VAL A 21 18.28 23.46 7.83
CA VAL A 21 17.10 23.11 7.03
C VAL A 21 17.32 21.83 6.24
N LEU A 22 18.50 21.64 5.62
CA LEU A 22 18.83 20.42 4.90
C LEU A 22 18.88 19.18 5.80
N ILE A 23 19.41 19.32 7.03
CA ILE A 23 19.41 18.24 8.03
C ILE A 23 17.98 17.86 8.40
N ILE A 24 17.12 18.85 8.69
CA ILE A 24 15.71 18.61 9.05
C ILE A 24 14.97 17.89 7.91
N ILE A 25 15.14 18.37 6.66
CA ILE A 25 14.53 17.73 5.48
C ILE A 25 15.05 16.30 5.31
N GLY A 26 16.36 16.07 5.48
CA GLY A 26 16.96 14.74 5.39
C GLY A 26 16.43 13.76 6.45
N VAL A 27 16.28 14.22 7.68
CA VAL A 27 15.70 13.42 8.77
C VAL A 27 14.22 13.13 8.50
N MET A 28 13.42 14.12 8.11
CA MET A 28 12.01 13.90 7.74
C MET A 28 11.85 12.95 6.56
N ALA A 29 12.68 13.07 5.53
CA ALA A 29 12.67 12.15 4.40
C ALA A 29 12.99 10.72 4.83
N SER A 30 13.91 10.53 5.77
CA SER A 30 14.26 9.20 6.31
C SER A 30 13.09 8.54 7.04
N PHE A 31 12.29 9.31 7.79
CA PHE A 31 11.11 8.79 8.49
C PHE A 31 10.00 8.38 7.51
N THR A 32 9.78 9.14 6.44
CA THR A 32 8.78 8.80 5.42
C THR A 32 9.14 7.51 4.69
N ILE A 33 10.40 7.32 4.29
CA ILE A 33 10.84 6.11 3.60
C ILE A 33 10.77 4.88 4.52
N SER A 34 11.13 5.01 5.80
CA SER A 34 11.06 3.92 6.77
C SER A 34 9.63 3.56 7.16
N GLY A 35 8.74 4.55 7.26
CA GLY A 35 7.32 4.35 7.61
C GLY A 35 6.57 3.51 6.56
N PHE A 36 6.84 3.69 5.29
CA PHE A 36 6.21 2.90 4.22
C PHE A 36 6.65 1.43 4.20
N ASN A 37 7.87 1.11 4.65
CA ASN A 37 8.33 -0.27 4.67
C ASN A 37 7.83 -1.07 5.88
N ASN A 38 7.51 -0.42 7.02
CA ASN A 38 7.13 -1.08 8.26
C ASN A 38 5.62 -1.31 8.43
N ILE A 39 4.77 -0.68 7.60
CA ILE A 39 3.31 -0.88 7.66
C ILE A 39 2.91 -2.34 7.38
N TYR A 40 3.80 -3.13 6.76
CA TYR A 40 3.52 -4.52 6.35
C TYR A 40 4.14 -5.60 7.26
N LEU A 41 4.84 -5.22 8.34
CA LEU A 41 5.55 -6.19 9.19
C LEU A 41 4.87 -6.48 10.53
N ASP A 42 3.72 -5.89 10.83
CA ASP A 42 2.98 -6.23 12.05
C ASP A 42 2.16 -7.52 11.80
N ASN A 43 2.87 -8.64 11.91
CA ASN A 43 2.48 -9.96 11.41
C ASN A 43 1.45 -10.70 12.30
N ASP A 44 1.04 -10.20 13.48
CA ASP A 44 0.40 -11.10 14.44
C ASP A 44 -0.96 -10.69 15.02
N LYS A 45 -1.49 -9.51 14.75
CA LYS A 45 -2.72 -9.12 15.46
C LYS A 45 -4.01 -9.08 14.65
N ASN A 46 -3.94 -8.92 13.32
CA ASN A 46 -5.17 -8.93 12.49
C ASN A 46 -4.88 -9.37 11.06
N ASN A 47 -4.74 -10.67 10.82
CA ASN A 47 -4.47 -11.21 9.47
C ASN A 47 -5.49 -10.77 8.41
N LEU A 48 -6.72 -10.50 8.80
CA LEU A 48 -7.75 -10.02 7.91
C LEU A 48 -7.50 -8.56 7.48
N GLU A 49 -7.08 -7.72 8.42
CA GLU A 49 -6.69 -6.35 8.11
C GLU A 49 -5.40 -6.30 7.27
N SER A 50 -4.46 -7.20 7.54
CA SER A 50 -3.23 -7.34 6.74
C SER A 50 -3.53 -7.76 5.31
N LEU A 51 -4.47 -8.70 5.12
CA LEU A 51 -4.97 -9.09 3.80
C LEU A 51 -5.57 -7.88 3.07
N LYS A 52 -6.44 -7.14 3.74
CA LYS A 52 -7.07 -5.94 3.17
C LYS A 52 -6.04 -4.88 2.79
N LYS A 53 -5.12 -4.55 3.69
CA LYS A 53 -4.04 -3.58 3.44
C LYS A 53 -3.15 -4.02 2.28
N PHE A 54 -2.80 -5.29 2.22
CA PHE A 54 -1.97 -5.83 1.14
C PHE A 54 -2.67 -5.68 -0.21
N ILE A 55 -3.92 -6.10 -0.33
CA ILE A 55 -4.67 -5.99 -1.60
C ILE A 55 -4.87 -4.51 -1.97
N ASN A 56 -5.31 -3.67 -1.03
CA ASN A 56 -5.55 -2.25 -1.28
C ASN A 56 -4.28 -1.54 -1.76
N TYR A 57 -3.12 -1.82 -1.14
CA TYR A 57 -1.85 -1.26 -1.61
C TYR A 57 -1.57 -1.57 -3.08
N HIS A 58 -1.86 -2.80 -3.54
CA HIS A 58 -1.61 -3.19 -4.92
C HIS A 58 -2.65 -2.62 -5.89
N VAL A 59 -3.89 -2.45 -5.42
CA VAL A 59 -4.93 -1.72 -6.16
C VAL A 59 -4.51 -0.26 -6.34
N ASP A 60 -4.15 0.42 -5.27
CA ASP A 60 -3.71 1.83 -5.31
C ASP A 60 -2.47 2.01 -6.19
N HIS A 61 -1.50 1.10 -6.07
CA HIS A 61 -0.30 1.11 -6.92
C HIS A 61 -0.67 1.00 -8.40
N SER A 62 -1.51 0.05 -8.76
CA SER A 62 -1.94 -0.14 -10.16
C SER A 62 -2.71 1.06 -10.70
N ILE A 63 -3.56 1.69 -9.88
CA ILE A 63 -4.30 2.89 -10.28
C ILE A 63 -3.35 4.08 -10.49
N ILE A 64 -2.39 4.27 -9.60
CA ILE A 64 -1.47 5.42 -9.63
C ILE A 64 -0.44 5.29 -10.74
N THR A 65 0.13 4.10 -10.92
CA THR A 65 1.22 3.87 -11.89
C THR A 65 0.73 3.44 -13.26
N GLY A 66 -0.50 2.92 -13.37
CA GLY A 66 -1.01 2.28 -14.58
C GLY A 66 -0.40 0.91 -14.87
N GLU A 67 0.44 0.38 -13.97
CA GLU A 67 1.10 -0.90 -14.14
C GLU A 67 0.21 -2.04 -13.63
N ALA A 68 0.13 -3.13 -14.38
CA ALA A 68 -0.54 -4.34 -13.94
C ALA A 68 0.28 -5.05 -12.86
N VAL A 69 -0.38 -5.45 -11.79
CA VAL A 69 0.21 -6.16 -10.67
C VAL A 69 -0.35 -7.57 -10.59
N THR A 70 0.50 -8.56 -10.46
CA THR A 70 0.08 -9.94 -10.23
C THR A 70 0.18 -10.26 -8.75
N ILE A 71 -0.90 -10.76 -8.15
CA ILE A 71 -0.93 -11.33 -6.80
C ILE A 71 -1.29 -12.81 -6.93
N ARG A 72 -0.45 -13.67 -6.37
CA ARG A 72 -0.69 -15.12 -6.36
C ARG A 72 -0.72 -15.67 -4.95
N ILE A 73 -1.48 -16.74 -4.78
CA ILE A 73 -1.51 -17.55 -3.56
C ILE A 73 -0.41 -18.60 -3.67
N ASP A 74 0.49 -18.63 -2.69
CA ASP A 74 1.58 -19.61 -2.59
C ASP A 74 1.52 -20.26 -1.20
N GLY A 75 0.81 -21.38 -1.10
CA GLY A 75 0.52 -22.04 0.17
C GLY A 75 -0.27 -21.13 1.11
N HIS A 76 0.34 -20.78 2.26
CA HIS A 76 -0.25 -19.87 3.26
C HIS A 76 0.29 -18.43 3.12
N GLN A 77 0.66 -18.01 1.93
CA GLN A 77 1.19 -16.68 1.66
C GLN A 77 0.56 -16.07 0.41
N LEU A 78 0.43 -14.76 0.40
CA LEU A 78 0.25 -13.99 -0.82
C LEU A 78 1.59 -13.43 -1.28
N VAL A 79 1.85 -13.56 -2.56
CA VAL A 79 3.07 -13.07 -3.21
C VAL A 79 2.69 -12.12 -4.32
N SER A 80 3.28 -10.93 -4.30
CA SER A 80 3.09 -9.91 -5.33
C SER A 80 4.28 -9.86 -6.29
N SER A 81 4.00 -9.50 -7.55
CA SER A 81 5.04 -9.16 -8.53
C SER A 81 5.82 -7.90 -8.16
N ILE A 82 5.25 -6.99 -7.37
CA ILE A 82 5.95 -5.78 -6.92
C ILE A 82 6.97 -6.15 -5.85
N LYS A 83 8.25 -6.06 -6.19
CA LYS A 83 9.38 -6.27 -5.27
C LYS A 83 9.29 -7.58 -4.49
N ASN A 84 8.61 -8.61 -5.03
CA ASN A 84 8.37 -9.89 -4.33
C ASN A 84 7.79 -9.72 -2.91
N LYS A 85 6.94 -8.72 -2.70
CA LYS A 85 6.27 -8.52 -1.41
C LYS A 85 5.45 -9.74 -1.05
N ARG A 86 5.54 -10.17 0.21
CA ARG A 86 4.84 -11.36 0.73
C ARG A 86 4.14 -11.04 2.04
N ILE A 87 2.97 -11.62 2.25
CA ILE A 87 2.31 -11.66 3.56
C ILE A 87 1.92 -13.09 3.90
N LYS A 88 2.00 -13.44 5.18
CA LYS A 88 1.51 -14.72 5.70
C LYS A 88 0.01 -14.63 5.98
N LEU A 89 -0.71 -15.72 5.68
CA LEU A 89 -2.14 -15.86 5.91
C LEU A 89 -2.40 -16.82 7.09
N ALA A 90 -1.85 -16.51 8.30
CA ALA A 90 -1.83 -17.45 9.41
C ALA A 90 -3.21 -17.93 9.88
N ASN A 91 -4.25 -17.08 9.82
CA ASN A 91 -5.62 -17.41 10.25
C ASN A 91 -6.63 -17.34 9.09
N ILE A 92 -6.13 -17.31 7.86
CA ILE A 92 -6.96 -17.31 6.66
C ILE A 92 -6.68 -18.59 5.90
N SER A 93 -7.71 -19.36 5.64
CA SER A 93 -7.65 -20.58 4.85
C SER A 93 -8.61 -20.52 3.67
N ASN A 94 -8.45 -21.43 2.72
CA ASN A 94 -9.31 -21.55 1.54
C ASN A 94 -9.47 -20.23 0.76
N LEU A 95 -8.44 -19.38 0.77
CA LEU A 95 -8.46 -18.15 -0.01
C LEU A 95 -8.45 -18.50 -1.50
N LYS A 96 -9.41 -17.97 -2.23
CA LYS A 96 -9.55 -18.12 -3.67
C LYS A 96 -9.95 -16.80 -4.31
N PHE A 97 -9.42 -16.55 -5.47
CA PHE A 97 -9.81 -15.45 -6.34
C PHE A 97 -10.55 -16.05 -7.56
N ASN A 98 -11.86 -15.82 -7.64
CA ASN A 98 -12.64 -16.28 -8.79
C ASN A 98 -12.53 -15.25 -9.91
N TYR A 99 -11.50 -15.41 -10.74
CA TYR A 99 -11.27 -14.52 -11.86
C TYR A 99 -10.82 -15.33 -13.10
N LYS A 100 -11.59 -15.26 -14.18
CA LYS A 100 -11.28 -15.90 -15.48
C LYS A 100 -10.79 -17.36 -15.37
N ASN A 101 -11.46 -18.17 -14.53
CA ASN A 101 -11.12 -19.57 -14.24
C ASN A 101 -9.73 -19.78 -13.59
N GLN A 102 -9.22 -18.78 -12.90
CA GLN A 102 -7.99 -18.89 -12.10
C GLN A 102 -8.33 -18.62 -10.63
N ASP A 103 -8.10 -19.64 -9.78
CA ASP A 103 -8.45 -19.55 -8.36
C ASP A 103 -7.31 -18.96 -7.49
N ASN A 104 -6.07 -19.01 -8.00
CA ASN A 104 -4.89 -18.75 -7.19
C ASN A 104 -4.11 -17.50 -7.61
N VAL A 105 -4.54 -16.82 -8.66
CA VAL A 105 -3.85 -15.65 -9.21
C VAL A 105 -4.86 -14.58 -9.59
N ILE A 106 -4.59 -13.35 -9.25
CA ILE A 106 -5.30 -12.19 -9.78
C ILE A 106 -4.33 -11.24 -10.47
N PHE A 107 -4.81 -10.66 -11.55
CA PHE A 107 -4.16 -9.55 -12.23
C PHE A 107 -4.87 -8.27 -11.82
N VAL A 108 -4.20 -7.47 -11.02
CA VAL A 108 -4.71 -6.17 -10.55
C VAL A 108 -4.29 -5.12 -11.57
N ASP A 109 -5.22 -4.74 -12.43
CA ASP A 109 -5.09 -3.63 -13.37
C ASP A 109 -6.41 -2.85 -13.44
N GLN A 110 -6.40 -1.69 -14.05
CA GLN A 110 -7.58 -0.83 -14.10
C GLN A 110 -8.79 -1.49 -14.78
N ILE A 111 -8.57 -2.31 -15.80
CA ILE A 111 -9.64 -3.00 -16.53
C ILE A 111 -10.25 -4.11 -15.70
N ASN A 112 -9.40 -4.97 -15.12
CA ASN A 112 -9.86 -6.09 -14.31
C ASN A 112 -10.57 -5.65 -13.03
N LEU A 113 -10.15 -4.53 -12.44
CA LEU A 113 -10.81 -3.97 -11.26
C LEU A 113 -12.22 -3.43 -11.53
N LEU A 114 -12.54 -3.06 -12.76
CA LEU A 114 -13.91 -2.70 -13.16
C LEU A 114 -14.85 -3.91 -13.19
N GLU A 115 -14.34 -5.12 -13.39
CA GLU A 115 -15.12 -6.35 -13.45
C GLU A 115 -15.47 -6.94 -12.09
N ASN A 116 -15.03 -6.34 -10.96
CA ASN A 116 -15.23 -6.83 -9.59
C ASN A 116 -14.76 -8.27 -9.40
N ILE A 117 -13.49 -8.44 -9.08
CA ILE A 117 -12.89 -9.76 -8.85
C ILE A 117 -13.48 -10.36 -7.57
N GLN A 118 -14.17 -11.49 -7.67
CA GLN A 118 -14.72 -12.16 -6.49
C GLN A 118 -13.61 -12.82 -5.68
N VAL A 119 -13.72 -12.75 -4.35
CA VAL A 119 -12.81 -13.40 -3.42
C VAL A 119 -13.60 -14.17 -2.36
N THR A 120 -13.14 -15.37 -2.04
CA THR A 120 -13.69 -16.18 -0.95
C THR A 120 -12.58 -16.66 -0.05
N PHE A 121 -12.80 -16.68 1.24
CA PHE A 121 -11.83 -17.18 2.22
C PHE A 121 -12.51 -17.58 3.53
N THR A 122 -11.86 -18.43 4.31
CA THR A 122 -12.29 -18.80 5.66
C THR A 122 -11.39 -18.06 6.68
N TYR A 123 -12.02 -17.38 7.62
CA TYR A 123 -11.35 -16.71 8.74
C TYR A 123 -12.06 -17.05 10.04
N LYS A 124 -11.32 -17.60 11.03
CA LYS A 124 -11.88 -18.09 12.30
C LYS A 124 -13.08 -19.04 12.10
N GLU A 125 -12.92 -20.02 11.19
CA GLU A 125 -13.93 -21.01 10.83
C GLU A 125 -15.18 -20.46 10.14
N GLU A 126 -15.24 -19.17 9.87
CA GLU A 126 -16.34 -18.51 9.18
C GLU A 126 -15.99 -18.21 7.72
N LEU A 127 -16.92 -18.55 6.82
CA LEU A 127 -16.77 -18.24 5.40
C LEU A 127 -17.05 -16.75 5.15
N HIS A 128 -16.16 -16.12 4.45
CA HIS A 128 -16.27 -14.73 3.99
C HIS A 128 -16.29 -14.68 2.48
N GLU A 129 -17.12 -13.81 1.96
CA GLU A 129 -17.18 -13.48 0.54
C GLU A 129 -16.92 -11.99 0.36
N GLY A 130 -16.22 -11.64 -0.71
CA GLY A 130 -15.92 -10.26 -1.01
C GLY A 130 -15.63 -10.03 -2.47
N ILE A 131 -15.29 -8.80 -2.75
CA ILE A 131 -14.89 -8.33 -4.07
C ILE A 131 -13.64 -7.47 -3.96
N VAL A 132 -12.78 -7.57 -4.97
CA VAL A 132 -11.68 -6.62 -5.19
C VAL A 132 -12.05 -5.77 -6.40
N ASN A 133 -12.09 -4.47 -6.21
CA ASN A 133 -12.40 -3.49 -7.25
C ASN A 133 -11.55 -2.22 -7.06
N LEU A 134 -11.89 -1.13 -7.75
CA LEU A 134 -11.18 0.16 -7.64
C LEU A 134 -11.17 0.76 -6.23
N ASN A 135 -12.09 0.34 -5.35
CA ASN A 135 -12.14 0.75 -3.94
C ASN A 135 -11.37 -0.21 -3.01
N GLY A 136 -10.62 -1.16 -3.60
CA GLY A 136 -9.88 -2.19 -2.88
C GLY A 136 -10.73 -3.41 -2.51
N LEU A 137 -10.27 -4.14 -1.50
CA LEU A 137 -10.96 -5.33 -0.98
C LEU A 137 -12.11 -4.94 -0.04
N GLN A 138 -13.30 -5.37 -0.40
CA GLN A 138 -14.51 -5.30 0.42
C GLN A 138 -15.00 -6.73 0.67
N TYR A 139 -15.37 -7.06 1.91
CA TYR A 139 -15.83 -8.41 2.27
C TYR A 139 -16.88 -8.35 3.38
N ALA A 140 -17.71 -9.39 3.43
CA ALA A 140 -18.68 -9.64 4.48
C ALA A 140 -18.70 -11.13 4.84
N LYS A 141 -19.16 -11.44 6.06
CA LYS A 141 -19.42 -12.83 6.46
C LYS A 141 -20.58 -13.35 5.63
N LYS A 142 -20.39 -14.53 5.05
CA LYS A 142 -21.50 -15.24 4.38
C LYS A 142 -22.46 -15.76 5.44
N LYS A 143 -23.73 -15.39 5.30
CA LYS A 143 -24.83 -15.91 6.16
C LYS A 143 -25.19 -17.34 5.78
#